data_25f05684a6dede801d17d4e2a89b0917
#
_entry.id   25f05684a6dede801d17d4e2a89b0917
#
_cell.length_a   1.000
_cell.length_b   1.000
_cell.length_c   1.000
_cell.angle_alpha   90.00
_cell.angle_beta   90.00
_cell.angle_gamma   90.00
#
_symmetry.space_group_name_H-M   'P 1'
#
loop_
_entity.id
_entity.type
_entity.pdbx_description
1 polymer ?
#
loop_
_entity_poly.entity_id
_entity_poly.type
_entity_poly.pdbx_seq_one_letter_code
_entity_poly.pdbx_strand_id
1 'polypeptide(L)'
;YGCAEQTTSKGYAALELDDATAKMLGVKGLDPKKRRERMEGAFGRLASMQVSTGHFSMWGDDGYVNPGLTPYIVEFLLDAKEGGFVVPDTVLQKALTRLSEDLLAGGAQFYGYDSREHLKFASQAYSGYVLARVNRAPLGTLRALYDNERGKSLTGLPLVHLGIALSLQGDKKRGEKAIADGFAKTGDRPGYLGDYGSRVRDDALMIALVHERKLGKPAYDARSVALGRELDARRNAGWMYLSTQEQVALARLGKALMVDQKKLVSGTYSVGGESAAVAPAKIFGRSFDYATLAKGVRFTPEGQPPLFVSLEIAGIPRAAPAFDNRQIGIERRYYTTDGKEWKGGSLKEGEALIVRVSITANETMPDALFTDLLPAGLEIENFNLGDAKQWADVVVDGIEITDRSSSADIKHEEYRDDRYVAALKLDRGQAAKVFYLVRAVTPGTYAVPPPLVEDMYRPDIRGVGKSTPATITVVQP
;
A
#
# COMPACT_ATOMS: atom_id res chain seq x y z
N TYR A 1 -9.60 4.11 1.67
CA TYR A 1 -8.89 3.43 2.74
C TYR A 1 -7.84 4.36 3.29
N GLY A 2 -7.66 4.46 4.59
CA GLY A 2 -6.91 5.53 5.23
C GLY A 2 -6.03 5.08 6.38
N CYS A 3 -5.39 3.89 6.32
CA CYS A 3 -4.39 3.51 7.32
C CYS A 3 -3.17 4.45 7.26
N ALA A 4 -2.35 4.45 8.29
CA ALA A 4 -1.18 5.32 8.40
C ALA A 4 -0.19 5.11 7.24
N GLU A 5 0.03 3.85 6.83
CA GLU A 5 0.86 3.53 5.67
C GLU A 5 0.29 4.14 4.38
N GLN A 6 -0.97 3.86 4.07
CA GLN A 6 -1.61 4.36 2.84
C GLN A 6 -1.75 5.89 2.82
N THR A 7 -1.98 6.50 3.99
CA THR A 7 -2.00 7.96 4.12
C THR A 7 -0.65 8.56 3.78
N THR A 8 0.43 7.97 4.28
CA THR A 8 1.81 8.37 3.99
C THR A 8 2.13 8.19 2.50
N SER A 9 1.81 7.03 1.93
CA SER A 9 2.06 6.72 0.51
C SER A 9 1.28 7.64 -0.43
N LYS A 10 0.03 7.98 -0.11
CA LYS A 10 -0.74 9.00 -0.86
C LYS A 10 -0.15 10.40 -0.71
N GLY A 11 0.40 10.72 0.46
CA GLY A 11 1.16 11.94 0.69
C GLY A 11 2.38 12.01 -0.21
N TYR A 12 3.15 10.95 -0.33
CA TYR A 12 4.28 10.85 -1.26
C TYR A 12 3.85 11.07 -2.72
N ALA A 13 2.73 10.52 -3.15
CA ALA A 13 2.23 10.78 -4.51
C ALA A 13 1.98 12.29 -4.75
N ALA A 14 1.44 13.02 -3.76
CA ALA A 14 1.26 14.46 -3.85
C ALA A 14 2.58 15.25 -3.73
N LEU A 15 3.55 14.72 -2.99
CA LEU A 15 4.88 15.33 -2.83
C LEU A 15 5.70 15.20 -4.12
N GLU A 16 5.75 14.01 -4.71
CA GLU A 16 6.62 13.69 -5.85
C GLU A 16 6.07 14.18 -7.20
N LEU A 17 4.75 14.24 -7.36
CA LEU A 17 4.10 14.71 -8.59
C LEU A 17 3.90 16.23 -8.55
N ASP A 18 5.00 16.97 -8.58
CA ASP A 18 4.97 18.42 -8.77
C ASP A 18 4.68 18.80 -10.24
N ASP A 19 4.44 20.10 -10.49
CA ASP A 19 4.10 20.59 -11.84
C ASP A 19 5.18 20.28 -12.88
N ALA A 20 6.45 20.33 -12.49
CA ALA A 20 7.57 20.04 -13.38
C ALA A 20 7.59 18.55 -13.76
N THR A 21 7.41 17.69 -12.77
CA THR A 21 7.32 16.23 -12.97
C THR A 21 6.11 15.85 -13.80
N ALA A 22 4.93 16.41 -13.50
CA ALA A 22 3.70 16.17 -14.24
C ALA A 22 3.82 16.59 -15.72
N LYS A 23 4.36 17.79 -15.96
CA LYS A 23 4.61 18.30 -17.32
C LYS A 23 5.59 17.41 -18.09
N MET A 24 6.63 16.95 -17.42
CA MET A 24 7.63 16.06 -18.02
C MET A 24 7.05 14.71 -18.40
N LEU A 25 6.18 14.14 -17.54
CA LEU A 25 5.49 12.87 -17.78
C LEU A 25 4.34 13.01 -18.79
N GLY A 26 3.98 14.23 -19.24
CA GLY A 26 2.84 14.45 -20.13
C GLY A 26 1.49 14.13 -19.48
N VAL A 27 1.42 14.13 -18.15
CA VAL A 27 0.19 13.90 -17.40
C VAL A 27 -0.36 15.21 -16.82
N LYS A 28 -1.66 15.21 -16.52
CA LYS A 28 -2.26 16.35 -15.84
C LYS A 28 -1.80 16.36 -14.39
N GLY A 29 -1.02 17.36 -14.02
CA GLY A 29 -0.61 17.58 -12.63
C GLY A 29 -1.79 17.92 -11.71
N LEU A 30 -1.55 17.83 -10.42
CA LEU A 30 -2.46 18.36 -9.43
C LEU A 30 -2.39 19.89 -9.44
N ASP A 31 -3.55 20.53 -9.41
CA ASP A 31 -3.61 21.97 -9.13
C ASP A 31 -2.85 22.27 -7.82
N PRO A 32 -2.03 23.34 -7.75
CA PRO A 32 -1.21 23.64 -6.58
C PRO A 32 -2.01 23.75 -5.27
N LYS A 33 -3.25 24.25 -5.34
CA LYS A 33 -4.15 24.30 -4.18
C LYS A 33 -4.57 22.90 -3.74
N LYS A 34 -5.01 22.06 -4.67
CA LYS A 34 -5.39 20.67 -4.40
C LYS A 34 -4.20 19.85 -3.88
N ARG A 35 -3.00 20.10 -4.41
CA ARG A 35 -1.77 19.46 -3.93
C ARG A 35 -1.51 19.81 -2.46
N ARG A 36 -1.65 21.07 -2.10
CA ARG A 36 -1.51 21.55 -0.71
C ARG A 36 -2.57 20.94 0.20
N GLU A 37 -3.83 20.99 -0.20
CA GLU A 37 -4.94 20.39 0.54
C GLU A 37 -4.73 18.89 0.80
N ARG A 38 -4.19 18.14 -0.16
CA ARG A 38 -3.85 16.72 0.02
C ARG A 38 -2.72 16.52 1.03
N MET A 39 -1.69 17.37 0.99
CA MET A 39 -0.59 17.31 1.95
C MET A 39 -1.05 17.65 3.36
N GLU A 40 -1.83 18.72 3.52
CA GLU A 40 -2.42 19.12 4.81
C GLU A 40 -3.36 18.04 5.36
N GLY A 41 -4.18 17.45 4.50
CA GLY A 41 -5.04 16.32 4.86
C GLY A 41 -4.23 15.10 5.32
N ALA A 42 -3.13 14.78 4.65
CA ALA A 42 -2.24 13.71 5.07
C ALA A 42 -1.61 14.01 6.44
N PHE A 43 -1.12 15.23 6.66
CA PHE A 43 -0.55 15.62 7.95
C PHE A 43 -1.57 15.57 9.09
N GLY A 44 -2.79 16.10 8.87
CA GLY A 44 -3.87 16.05 9.85
C GLY A 44 -4.27 14.61 10.20
N ARG A 45 -4.37 13.73 9.20
CA ARG A 45 -4.68 12.34 9.41
C ARG A 45 -3.56 11.60 10.17
N LEU A 46 -2.29 11.81 9.80
CA LEU A 46 -1.16 11.23 10.53
C LEU A 46 -1.08 11.74 11.96
N ALA A 47 -1.34 13.03 12.20
CA ALA A 47 -1.41 13.58 13.55
C ALA A 47 -2.46 12.87 14.41
N SER A 48 -3.64 12.56 13.87
CA SER A 48 -4.69 11.82 14.59
C SER A 48 -4.36 10.35 14.86
N MET A 49 -3.36 9.80 14.15
CA MET A 49 -2.90 8.42 14.32
C MET A 49 -1.67 8.32 15.24
N GLN A 50 -1.11 9.44 15.69
CA GLN A 50 0.04 9.41 16.59
C GLN A 50 -0.39 9.10 18.01
N VAL A 51 0.06 7.97 18.55
CA VAL A 51 -0.23 7.54 19.92
C VAL A 51 0.63 8.28 20.97
N SER A 52 0.29 8.11 22.25
CA SER A 52 0.94 8.78 23.37
C SER A 52 2.45 8.54 23.45
N THR A 53 2.91 7.35 23.04
CA THR A 53 4.34 6.97 23.02
C THR A 53 5.17 7.69 21.95
N GLY A 54 4.55 8.28 20.94
CA GLY A 54 5.22 8.92 19.80
C GLY A 54 5.26 8.07 18.54
N HIS A 55 4.95 6.77 18.62
CA HIS A 55 4.69 5.92 17.46
C HIS A 55 3.37 6.30 16.77
N PHE A 56 3.08 5.65 15.64
CA PHE A 56 1.81 5.79 14.95
C PHE A 56 1.04 4.48 14.98
N SER A 57 -0.23 4.56 15.31
CA SER A 57 -1.17 3.47 15.13
C SER A 57 -1.48 3.29 13.64
N MET A 58 -1.70 2.06 13.21
CA MET A 58 -2.05 1.78 11.82
C MET A 58 -3.40 2.41 11.43
N TRP A 59 -4.39 2.41 12.33
CA TRP A 59 -5.77 2.79 12.03
C TRP A 59 -6.30 4.00 12.81
N GLY A 60 -5.51 4.53 13.75
CA GLY A 60 -5.90 5.69 14.55
C GLY A 60 -6.59 5.36 15.86
N ASP A 61 -6.58 4.10 16.26
CA ASP A 61 -6.90 3.63 17.60
C ASP A 61 -5.60 3.24 18.34
N ASP A 62 -5.67 3.08 19.64
CA ASP A 62 -4.53 2.67 20.45
C ASP A 62 -4.20 1.16 20.31
N GLY A 63 -4.97 0.41 19.49
CA GLY A 63 -4.94 -1.04 19.46
C GLY A 63 -3.77 -1.65 18.69
N TYR A 64 -3.39 -1.12 17.54
CA TYR A 64 -2.36 -1.71 16.69
C TYR A 64 -1.28 -0.72 16.29
N VAL A 65 -0.14 -0.80 16.97
CA VAL A 65 1.05 -0.02 16.67
C VAL A 65 2.12 -0.93 16.06
N ASN A 66 2.55 -0.63 14.82
CA ASN A 66 3.72 -1.25 14.22
C ASN A 66 4.90 -0.27 14.28
N PRO A 67 5.91 -0.53 15.10
CA PRO A 67 7.05 0.39 15.27
C PRO A 67 7.84 0.62 13.98
N GLY A 68 7.83 -0.35 13.05
CA GLY A 68 8.48 -0.24 11.73
C GLY A 68 7.86 0.81 10.81
N LEU A 69 6.63 1.23 11.05
CA LEU A 69 5.94 2.25 10.28
C LEU A 69 6.38 3.68 10.66
N THR A 70 6.76 3.89 11.92
CA THR A 70 7.14 5.22 12.42
C THR A 70 8.30 5.85 11.64
N PRO A 71 9.42 5.17 11.34
CA PRO A 71 10.50 5.78 10.54
C PRO A 71 10.06 6.12 9.10
N TYR A 72 9.16 5.36 8.48
CA TYR A 72 8.60 5.67 7.16
C TYR A 72 7.78 6.97 7.18
N ILE A 73 6.94 7.15 8.19
CA ILE A 73 6.17 8.38 8.38
C ILE A 73 7.09 9.57 8.64
N VAL A 74 8.12 9.38 9.49
CA VAL A 74 9.12 10.43 9.77
C VAL A 74 9.89 10.80 8.50
N GLU A 75 10.29 9.84 7.68
CA GLU A 75 10.94 10.13 6.39
C GLU A 75 10.04 11.01 5.51
N PHE A 76 8.77 10.64 5.35
CA PHE A 76 7.80 11.44 4.61
C PHE A 76 7.67 12.88 5.14
N LEU A 77 7.59 13.05 6.46
CA LEU A 77 7.49 14.39 7.06
C LEU A 77 8.76 15.21 6.82
N LEU A 78 9.94 14.59 6.86
CA LEU A 78 11.19 15.23 6.54
C LEU A 78 11.29 15.60 5.05
N ASP A 79 10.90 14.71 4.15
CA ASP A 79 10.88 14.95 2.71
C ASP A 79 9.89 16.07 2.35
N ALA A 80 8.72 16.09 2.99
CA ALA A 80 7.74 17.15 2.83
C ALA A 80 8.28 18.51 3.32
N LYS A 81 9.00 18.55 4.44
CA LYS A 81 9.65 19.75 4.96
C LYS A 81 10.76 20.24 4.01
N GLU A 82 11.60 19.34 3.51
CA GLU A 82 12.62 19.64 2.48
C GLU A 82 11.96 20.14 1.17
N GLY A 83 10.77 19.61 0.84
CA GLY A 83 9.94 20.04 -0.30
C GLY A 83 9.17 21.36 -0.09
N GLY A 84 9.38 22.04 1.04
CA GLY A 84 8.82 23.38 1.33
C GLY A 84 7.41 23.38 1.93
N PHE A 85 6.89 22.21 2.36
CA PHE A 85 5.61 22.15 3.07
C PHE A 85 5.75 22.46 4.56
N VAL A 86 4.72 23.06 5.14
CA VAL A 86 4.62 23.28 6.59
C VAL A 86 4.17 21.99 7.25
N VAL A 87 5.08 21.31 7.93
CA VAL A 87 4.84 20.06 8.62
C VAL A 87 4.50 20.33 10.09
N PRO A 88 3.55 19.58 10.72
CA PRO A 88 3.26 19.71 12.15
C PRO A 88 4.48 19.36 13.00
N ASP A 89 5.16 20.38 13.54
CA ASP A 89 6.44 20.18 14.23
C ASP A 89 6.31 19.34 15.50
N THR A 90 5.23 19.49 16.26
CA THR A 90 4.95 18.69 17.45
C THR A 90 4.88 17.19 17.15
N VAL A 91 4.22 16.82 16.05
CA VAL A 91 4.11 15.43 15.59
C VAL A 91 5.48 14.89 15.20
N LEU A 92 6.23 15.66 14.41
CA LEU A 92 7.57 15.27 13.96
C LEU A 92 8.53 15.12 15.14
N GLN A 93 8.59 16.10 16.06
CA GLN A 93 9.52 16.05 17.19
C GLN A 93 9.22 14.89 18.14
N LYS A 94 7.95 14.61 18.42
CA LYS A 94 7.53 13.50 19.26
C LYS A 94 7.93 12.15 18.64
N ALA A 95 7.75 11.97 17.34
CA ALA A 95 8.18 10.77 16.63
C ALA A 95 9.72 10.62 16.61
N LEU A 96 10.46 11.70 16.33
CA LEU A 96 11.93 11.68 16.36
C LEU A 96 12.47 11.32 17.74
N THR A 97 11.86 11.82 18.83
CA THR A 97 12.23 11.46 20.21
C THR A 97 11.99 9.97 20.44
N ARG A 98 10.83 9.44 20.05
CA ARG A 98 10.53 8.01 20.18
C ARG A 98 11.53 7.13 19.43
N LEU A 99 11.86 7.47 18.19
CA LEU A 99 12.83 6.71 17.39
C LEU A 99 14.24 6.75 18.03
N SER A 100 14.63 7.88 18.64
CA SER A 100 15.90 8.01 19.35
C SER A 100 15.94 7.11 20.59
N GLU A 101 14.86 7.10 21.37
CA GLU A 101 14.73 6.23 22.55
C GLU A 101 14.78 4.76 22.17
N ASP A 102 14.03 4.34 21.14
CA ASP A 102 14.05 2.96 20.65
C ASP A 102 15.44 2.55 20.17
N LEU A 103 16.10 3.40 19.39
CA LEU A 103 17.45 3.11 18.89
C LEU A 103 18.46 2.92 20.03
N LEU A 104 18.39 3.76 21.05
CA LEU A 104 19.27 3.66 22.24
C LEU A 104 18.92 2.45 23.13
N ALA A 105 17.66 2.06 23.20
CA ALA A 105 17.19 0.89 23.93
C ALA A 105 17.46 -0.45 23.22
N GLY A 106 18.13 -0.42 22.07
CA GLY A 106 18.42 -1.62 21.27
C GLY A 106 17.28 -2.05 20.35
N GLY A 107 16.37 -1.14 20.02
CA GLY A 107 15.30 -1.31 19.04
C GLY A 107 13.92 -1.60 19.64
N ALA A 108 12.89 -1.25 18.90
CA ALA A 108 11.50 -1.54 19.25
C ALA A 108 11.22 -3.05 19.21
N GLN A 109 10.20 -3.48 19.95
CA GLN A 109 9.80 -4.88 19.99
C GLN A 109 8.74 -5.17 18.91
N PHE A 110 8.88 -6.32 18.26
CA PHE A 110 7.94 -6.83 17.25
C PHE A 110 7.33 -8.14 17.76
N TYR A 111 6.02 -8.16 17.93
CA TYR A 111 5.25 -9.31 18.38
C TYR A 111 4.45 -9.90 17.23
N GLY A 112 4.28 -11.23 17.21
CA GLY A 112 3.44 -11.90 16.21
C GLY A 112 4.07 -12.11 14.83
N TYR A 113 5.38 -11.82 14.65
CA TYR A 113 6.12 -12.06 13.43
C TYR A 113 7.22 -13.09 13.60
N ASP A 114 7.42 -13.97 12.62
CA ASP A 114 8.51 -14.95 12.64
C ASP A 114 9.88 -14.30 12.41
N SER A 115 9.93 -13.22 11.64
CA SER A 115 11.16 -12.51 11.26
C SER A 115 11.55 -11.39 12.24
N ARG A 116 11.31 -11.56 13.54
CA ARG A 116 11.50 -10.52 14.57
C ARG A 116 12.88 -9.88 14.57
N GLU A 117 13.94 -10.68 14.46
CA GLU A 117 15.32 -10.18 14.47
C GLU A 117 15.61 -9.29 13.25
N HIS A 118 15.08 -9.69 12.09
CA HIS A 118 15.15 -8.85 10.90
C HIS A 118 14.36 -7.55 11.05
N LEU A 119 13.12 -7.62 11.52
CA LEU A 119 12.28 -6.43 11.71
C LEU A 119 12.90 -5.46 12.71
N LYS A 120 13.46 -5.98 13.81
CA LYS A 120 14.15 -5.19 14.80
C LYS A 120 15.37 -4.48 14.20
N PHE A 121 16.21 -5.21 13.48
CA PHE A 121 17.36 -4.63 12.77
C PHE A 121 16.92 -3.59 11.72
N ALA A 122 15.93 -3.92 10.90
CA ALA A 122 15.43 -3.03 9.86
C ALA A 122 14.86 -1.73 10.43
N SER A 123 14.08 -1.82 11.52
CA SER A 123 13.55 -0.65 12.23
C SER A 123 14.65 0.22 12.82
N GLN A 124 15.67 -0.37 13.45
CA GLN A 124 16.82 0.37 13.98
C GLN A 124 17.63 1.05 12.88
N ALA A 125 17.90 0.35 11.78
CA ALA A 125 18.63 0.89 10.63
C ALA A 125 17.88 2.07 9.99
N TYR A 126 16.57 1.93 9.81
CA TYR A 126 15.73 3.00 9.26
C TYR A 126 15.61 4.18 10.22
N SER A 127 15.40 3.92 11.52
CA SER A 127 15.41 4.96 12.56
C SER A 127 16.74 5.70 12.57
N GLY A 128 17.85 4.98 12.49
CA GLY A 128 19.19 5.55 12.37
C GLY A 128 19.32 6.47 11.17
N TYR A 129 18.79 6.09 10.01
CA TYR A 129 18.81 6.91 8.80
C TYR A 129 18.01 8.21 8.97
N VAL A 130 16.76 8.15 9.41
CA VAL A 130 15.96 9.38 9.55
C VAL A 130 16.47 10.31 10.65
N LEU A 131 17.01 9.74 11.75
CA LEU A 131 17.66 10.51 12.79
C LEU A 131 18.98 11.14 12.32
N ALA A 132 19.75 10.45 11.47
CA ALA A 132 20.97 11.01 10.89
C ALA A 132 20.70 12.22 9.99
N ARG A 133 19.56 12.26 9.30
CA ARG A 133 19.13 13.41 8.48
C ARG A 133 18.96 14.71 9.30
N VAL A 134 18.67 14.58 10.58
CA VAL A 134 18.48 15.70 11.52
C VAL A 134 19.57 15.77 12.60
N ASN A 135 20.69 15.10 12.38
CA ASN A 135 21.86 15.09 13.29
C ASN A 135 21.57 14.54 14.69
N ARG A 136 20.64 13.59 14.82
CA ARG A 136 20.26 12.97 16.11
C ARG A 136 20.68 11.52 16.25
N ALA A 137 21.28 10.90 15.23
CA ALA A 137 21.68 9.51 15.28
C ALA A 137 23.01 9.34 16.03
N PRO A 138 23.09 8.54 17.10
CA PRO A 138 24.34 8.31 17.82
C PRO A 138 25.28 7.42 16.99
N LEU A 139 26.43 7.95 16.58
CA LEU A 139 27.39 7.22 15.73
C LEU A 139 27.87 5.91 16.37
N GLY A 140 28.09 5.89 17.68
CA GLY A 140 28.48 4.67 18.40
C GLY A 140 27.47 3.54 18.28
N THR A 141 26.18 3.86 18.40
CA THR A 141 25.07 2.91 18.23
C THR A 141 25.00 2.39 16.80
N LEU A 142 25.16 3.28 15.79
CA LEU A 142 25.15 2.87 14.37
C LEU A 142 26.32 1.93 14.05
N ARG A 143 27.51 2.18 14.61
CA ARG A 143 28.68 1.30 14.47
C ARG A 143 28.43 -0.07 15.09
N ALA A 144 27.91 -0.09 16.32
CA ALA A 144 27.59 -1.34 17.01
C ALA A 144 26.55 -2.15 16.24
N LEU A 145 25.51 -1.50 15.73
CA LEU A 145 24.49 -2.14 14.91
C LEU A 145 25.09 -2.78 13.64
N TYR A 146 25.99 -2.08 12.95
CA TYR A 146 26.67 -2.62 11.80
C TYR A 146 27.64 -3.75 12.16
N ASP A 147 28.51 -3.53 13.13
CA ASP A 147 29.58 -4.48 13.45
C ASP A 147 29.03 -5.80 14.02
N ASN A 148 27.97 -5.74 14.84
CA ASN A 148 27.47 -6.89 15.59
C ASN A 148 26.17 -7.51 15.04
N GLU A 149 25.33 -6.73 14.33
CA GLU A 149 23.96 -7.15 14.03
C GLU A 149 23.61 -7.19 12.53
N ARG A 150 24.49 -6.72 11.63
CA ARG A 150 24.21 -6.69 10.19
C ARG A 150 23.79 -8.04 9.58
N GLY A 151 24.21 -9.14 10.21
CA GLY A 151 23.84 -10.50 9.79
C GLY A 151 22.35 -10.82 9.97
N LYS A 152 21.64 -10.07 10.82
CA LYS A 152 20.20 -10.22 11.04
C LYS A 152 19.36 -9.68 9.87
N SER A 153 19.96 -8.87 9.01
CA SER A 153 19.26 -8.35 7.82
C SER A 153 19.03 -9.46 6.80
N LEU A 154 17.76 -9.77 6.53
CA LEU A 154 17.38 -10.74 5.50
C LEU A 154 17.34 -10.12 4.09
N THR A 155 17.20 -8.78 3.99
CA THR A 155 17.14 -8.03 2.71
C THR A 155 18.21 -6.94 2.65
N GLY A 156 18.39 -6.33 1.47
CA GLY A 156 19.43 -5.31 1.26
C GLY A 156 19.08 -3.93 1.81
N LEU A 157 17.81 -3.55 1.78
CA LEU A 157 17.38 -2.19 2.11
C LEU A 157 17.77 -1.72 3.53
N PRO A 158 17.63 -2.54 4.60
CA PRO A 158 18.09 -2.11 5.92
C PRO A 158 19.59 -1.80 6.00
N LEU A 159 20.41 -2.54 5.24
CA LEU A 159 21.85 -2.25 5.19
C LEU A 159 22.14 -0.94 4.45
N VAL A 160 21.37 -0.61 3.43
CA VAL A 160 21.47 0.68 2.74
C VAL A 160 21.05 1.82 3.66
N HIS A 161 19.93 1.70 4.40
CA HIS A 161 19.54 2.69 5.41
C HIS A 161 20.67 2.93 6.43
N LEU A 162 21.23 1.85 6.98
CA LEU A 162 22.31 1.95 7.96
C LEU A 162 23.57 2.57 7.36
N GLY A 163 23.89 2.20 6.11
CA GLY A 163 25.07 2.72 5.39
C GLY A 163 24.96 4.22 5.13
N ILE A 164 23.78 4.70 4.75
CA ILE A 164 23.49 6.13 4.61
C ILE A 164 23.61 6.85 5.95
N ALA A 165 23.05 6.28 7.03
CA ALA A 165 23.12 6.83 8.37
C ALA A 165 24.58 6.99 8.83
N LEU A 166 25.41 5.95 8.67
CA LEU A 166 26.82 5.98 9.02
C LEU A 166 27.58 7.05 8.20
N SER A 167 27.32 7.15 6.91
CA SER A 167 27.92 8.15 6.02
C SER A 167 27.57 9.57 6.43
N LEU A 168 26.30 9.84 6.74
CA LEU A 168 25.83 11.14 7.20
C LEU A 168 26.41 11.53 8.56
N GLN A 169 26.69 10.55 9.43
CA GLN A 169 27.35 10.77 10.73
C GLN A 169 28.89 10.73 10.67
N GLY A 170 29.47 10.70 9.46
CA GLY A 170 30.91 10.85 9.23
C GLY A 170 31.71 9.55 9.14
N ASP A 171 31.11 8.37 9.38
CA ASP A 171 31.77 7.08 9.17
C ASP A 171 31.58 6.56 7.73
N LYS A 172 32.20 7.27 6.79
CA LYS A 172 32.09 6.97 5.37
C LYS A 172 32.52 5.54 5.02
N LYS A 173 33.60 5.05 5.64
CA LYS A 173 34.15 3.71 5.35
C LYS A 173 33.15 2.59 5.66
N ARG A 174 32.53 2.61 6.86
CA ARG A 174 31.49 1.64 7.19
C ARG A 174 30.22 1.89 6.38
N GLY A 175 29.88 3.15 6.12
CA GLY A 175 28.73 3.55 5.33
C GLY A 175 28.79 2.95 3.91
N GLU A 176 29.88 3.17 3.18
CA GLU A 176 30.09 2.63 1.85
C GLU A 176 30.05 1.10 1.83
N LYS A 177 30.69 0.47 2.84
CA LYS A 177 30.64 -0.99 2.96
C LYS A 177 29.25 -1.53 3.24
N ALA A 178 28.48 -0.91 4.12
CA ALA A 178 27.10 -1.32 4.40
C ALA A 178 26.17 -1.16 3.19
N ILE A 179 26.34 -0.07 2.41
CA ILE A 179 25.64 0.10 1.13
C ILE A 179 26.01 -1.02 0.16
N ALA A 180 27.31 -1.30 -0.01
CA ALA A 180 27.77 -2.37 -0.88
C ALA A 180 27.24 -3.75 -0.45
N ASP A 181 27.28 -4.05 0.86
CA ASP A 181 26.72 -5.29 1.42
C ASP A 181 25.21 -5.39 1.15
N GLY A 182 24.48 -4.27 1.22
CA GLY A 182 23.05 -4.22 0.89
C GLY A 182 22.78 -4.55 -0.59
N PHE A 183 23.54 -3.95 -1.51
CA PHE A 183 23.43 -4.23 -2.94
C PHE A 183 23.93 -5.63 -3.31
N ALA A 184 24.82 -6.23 -2.56
CA ALA A 184 25.28 -7.60 -2.75
C ALA A 184 24.25 -8.65 -2.32
N LYS A 185 23.25 -8.29 -1.51
CA LYS A 185 22.16 -9.22 -1.17
C LYS A 185 21.26 -9.40 -2.40
N THR A 186 21.54 -10.47 -3.13
CA THR A 186 20.76 -10.92 -4.30
C THR A 186 20.00 -12.17 -3.90
N GLY A 187 18.72 -12.22 -4.09
CA GLY A 187 17.92 -13.40 -3.79
C GLY A 187 16.47 -13.02 -3.54
N ASP A 188 15.63 -14.02 -3.57
CA ASP A 188 14.22 -13.84 -3.24
C ASP A 188 14.07 -13.56 -1.75
N ARG A 189 13.13 -12.69 -1.43
CA ARG A 189 12.72 -12.47 -0.04
C ARG A 189 12.18 -13.79 0.52
N PRO A 190 12.51 -14.16 1.76
CA PRO A 190 11.96 -15.36 2.37
C PRO A 190 10.49 -15.16 2.79
N GLY A 191 9.61 -14.94 1.82
CA GLY A 191 8.19 -14.66 2.02
C GLY A 191 7.91 -13.23 2.52
N TYR A 192 6.73 -13.04 3.13
CA TYR A 192 6.34 -11.78 3.74
C TYR A 192 6.99 -11.61 5.12
N LEU A 193 7.79 -10.57 5.27
CA LEU A 193 8.57 -10.33 6.51
C LEU A 193 7.85 -9.45 7.53
N GLY A 194 6.73 -8.80 7.17
CA GLY A 194 6.02 -7.85 8.04
C GLY A 194 6.57 -6.41 7.99
N ASP A 195 7.43 -6.11 7.03
CA ASP A 195 8.08 -4.80 6.83
C ASP A 195 7.44 -3.98 5.70
N TYR A 196 6.22 -4.32 5.29
CA TYR A 196 5.49 -3.70 4.16
C TYR A 196 6.23 -3.76 2.82
N GLY A 197 7.22 -4.63 2.71
CA GLY A 197 8.16 -4.66 1.61
C GLY A 197 7.96 -5.79 0.62
N SER A 198 8.52 -5.55 -0.56
CA SER A 198 8.72 -6.51 -1.63
C SER A 198 10.09 -6.35 -2.24
N ARG A 199 10.50 -7.28 -3.10
CA ARG A 199 11.75 -7.13 -3.85
C ARG A 199 11.74 -5.87 -4.71
N VAL A 200 10.61 -5.58 -5.38
CA VAL A 200 10.43 -4.36 -6.20
C VAL A 200 10.61 -3.11 -5.36
N ARG A 201 9.95 -3.02 -4.18
CA ARG A 201 10.10 -1.91 -3.26
C ARG A 201 11.55 -1.73 -2.81
N ASP A 202 12.19 -2.81 -2.38
CA ASP A 202 13.55 -2.76 -1.82
C ASP A 202 14.57 -2.32 -2.87
N ASP A 203 14.58 -2.95 -4.06
CA ASP A 203 15.52 -2.61 -5.14
C ASP A 203 15.33 -1.16 -5.61
N ALA A 204 14.08 -0.71 -5.77
CA ALA A 204 13.79 0.65 -6.18
C ALA A 204 14.25 1.69 -5.14
N LEU A 205 13.96 1.47 -3.85
CA LEU A 205 14.36 2.39 -2.79
C LEU A 205 15.87 2.40 -2.57
N MET A 206 16.56 1.27 -2.62
CA MET A 206 18.02 1.23 -2.48
C MET A 206 18.70 2.15 -3.49
N ILE A 207 18.27 2.10 -4.75
CA ILE A 207 18.83 2.95 -5.82
C ILE A 207 18.43 4.42 -5.57
N ALA A 208 17.16 4.69 -5.33
CA ALA A 208 16.65 6.05 -5.12
C ALA A 208 17.36 6.75 -3.96
N LEU A 209 17.44 6.11 -2.78
CA LEU A 209 18.02 6.68 -1.58
C LEU A 209 19.50 7.02 -1.74
N VAL A 210 20.28 6.13 -2.32
CA VAL A 210 21.72 6.38 -2.54
C VAL A 210 21.93 7.53 -3.52
N HIS A 211 21.10 7.63 -4.55
CA HIS A 211 21.11 8.74 -5.49
C HIS A 211 20.70 10.07 -4.84
N GLU A 212 19.58 10.10 -4.13
CA GLU A 212 19.07 11.29 -3.43
C GLU A 212 20.09 11.84 -2.43
N ARG A 213 20.85 10.97 -1.78
CA ARG A 213 21.88 11.33 -0.79
C ARG A 213 23.27 11.49 -1.38
N LYS A 214 23.45 11.37 -2.72
CA LYS A 214 24.70 11.54 -3.45
C LYS A 214 25.85 10.65 -2.93
N LEU A 215 25.53 9.42 -2.57
CA LEU A 215 26.46 8.46 -1.96
C LEU A 215 27.06 7.43 -2.92
N GLY A 216 27.40 7.84 -4.13
CA GLY A 216 28.01 6.98 -5.13
C GLY A 216 27.04 6.40 -6.15
N LYS A 217 27.54 5.49 -6.99
CA LYS A 217 26.76 4.82 -8.05
C LYS A 217 26.97 3.30 -8.01
N PRO A 218 26.51 2.61 -6.97
CA PRO A 218 26.68 1.16 -6.91
C PRO A 218 25.73 0.50 -7.93
N ALA A 219 26.28 -0.11 -8.96
CA ALA A 219 25.61 -1.07 -9.86
C ALA A 219 24.14 -0.76 -10.26
N TYR A 220 23.78 0.52 -10.40
CA TYR A 220 22.40 0.95 -10.70
C TYR A 220 21.86 0.32 -11.97
N ASP A 221 22.67 0.33 -13.04
CA ASP A 221 22.18 -0.05 -14.36
C ASP A 221 21.71 -1.51 -14.38
N ALA A 222 22.48 -2.41 -13.78
CA ALA A 222 22.14 -3.83 -13.74
C ALA A 222 20.88 -4.10 -12.92
N ARG A 223 20.72 -3.45 -11.75
CA ARG A 223 19.52 -3.61 -10.91
C ARG A 223 18.29 -2.94 -11.50
N SER A 224 18.45 -1.76 -12.07
CA SER A 224 17.33 -1.08 -12.75
C SER A 224 16.82 -1.90 -13.93
N VAL A 225 17.72 -2.53 -14.69
CA VAL A 225 17.36 -3.44 -15.78
C VAL A 225 16.68 -4.70 -15.23
N ALA A 226 17.20 -5.30 -14.16
CA ALA A 226 16.58 -6.46 -13.51
C ALA A 226 15.17 -6.14 -12.99
N LEU A 227 15.00 -4.99 -12.35
CA LEU A 227 13.69 -4.49 -11.89
C LEU A 227 12.72 -4.29 -13.05
N GLY A 228 13.17 -3.66 -14.14
CA GLY A 228 12.35 -3.48 -15.34
C GLY A 228 11.88 -4.83 -15.92
N ARG A 229 12.76 -5.84 -15.98
CA ARG A 229 12.41 -7.19 -16.42
C ARG A 229 11.41 -7.88 -15.49
N GLU A 230 11.54 -7.70 -14.19
CA GLU A 230 10.58 -8.24 -13.22
C GLU A 230 9.18 -7.61 -13.39
N LEU A 231 9.12 -6.29 -13.56
CA LEU A 231 7.86 -5.60 -13.82
C LEU A 231 7.24 -6.05 -15.15
N ASP A 232 8.04 -6.25 -16.19
CA ASP A 232 7.59 -6.80 -17.47
C ASP A 232 7.06 -8.23 -17.33
N ALA A 233 7.74 -9.07 -16.55
CA ALA A 233 7.30 -10.44 -16.29
C ALA A 233 5.96 -10.47 -15.55
N ARG A 234 5.79 -9.66 -14.52
CA ARG A 234 4.49 -9.51 -13.81
C ARG A 234 3.38 -9.08 -14.76
N ARG A 235 3.63 -8.07 -15.59
CA ARG A 235 2.66 -7.59 -16.58
C ARG A 235 2.26 -8.66 -17.58
N ASN A 236 3.24 -9.38 -18.13
CA ASN A 236 3.01 -10.45 -19.12
C ASN A 236 2.26 -11.65 -18.52
N ALA A 237 2.37 -11.87 -17.21
CA ALA A 237 1.56 -12.84 -16.47
C ALA A 237 0.11 -12.38 -16.19
N GLY A 238 -0.28 -11.20 -16.68
CA GLY A 238 -1.61 -10.62 -16.48
C GLY A 238 -1.81 -9.91 -15.13
N TRP A 239 -0.71 -9.63 -14.42
CA TRP A 239 -0.75 -9.07 -13.08
C TRP A 239 0.09 -7.80 -13.00
N MET A 240 -0.54 -6.65 -12.87
CA MET A 240 0.18 -5.42 -12.55
C MET A 240 -0.50 -4.65 -11.43
N TYR A 241 -0.71 -5.35 -10.31
CA TYR A 241 -1.05 -4.69 -9.06
C TYR A 241 0.24 -4.40 -8.31
N LEU A 242 0.47 -3.11 -8.03
CA LEU A 242 1.58 -2.65 -7.22
C LEU A 242 1.02 -2.21 -5.86
N SER A 243 1.65 -2.66 -4.77
CA SER A 243 1.34 -2.12 -3.45
C SER A 243 1.65 -0.62 -3.38
N THR A 244 1.06 0.08 -2.42
CA THR A 244 1.34 1.51 -2.20
C THR A 244 2.82 1.77 -1.95
N GLN A 245 3.51 0.86 -1.26
CA GLN A 245 4.96 0.91 -1.02
C GLN A 245 5.77 0.78 -2.32
N GLU A 246 5.39 -0.15 -3.20
CA GLU A 246 6.04 -0.32 -4.50
C GLU A 246 5.84 0.91 -5.39
N GLN A 247 4.64 1.48 -5.38
CA GLN A 247 4.33 2.69 -6.16
C GLN A 247 5.20 3.88 -5.72
N VAL A 248 5.33 4.13 -4.41
CA VAL A 248 6.20 5.18 -3.87
C VAL A 248 7.67 4.93 -4.24
N ALA A 249 8.14 3.71 -4.06
CA ALA A 249 9.52 3.35 -4.35
C ALA A 249 9.87 3.55 -5.83
N LEU A 250 8.98 3.12 -6.73
CA LEU A 250 9.15 3.28 -8.18
C LEU A 250 9.06 4.74 -8.61
N ALA A 251 8.19 5.55 -7.99
CA ALA A 251 8.11 6.98 -8.26
C ALA A 251 9.42 7.71 -7.87
N ARG A 252 9.96 7.42 -6.68
CA ARG A 252 11.26 7.96 -6.22
C ARG A 252 12.41 7.50 -7.13
N LEU A 253 12.44 6.22 -7.50
CA LEU A 253 13.43 5.70 -8.45
C LEU A 253 13.36 6.42 -9.79
N GLY A 254 12.16 6.56 -10.36
CA GLY A 254 11.95 7.26 -11.63
C GLY A 254 12.48 8.68 -11.59
N LYS A 255 12.17 9.42 -10.52
CA LYS A 255 12.67 10.79 -10.30
C LYS A 255 14.21 10.82 -10.20
N ALA A 256 14.80 9.91 -9.44
CA ALA A 256 16.24 9.79 -9.28
C ALA A 256 16.95 9.53 -10.62
N LEU A 257 16.44 8.60 -11.41
CA LEU A 257 17.00 8.27 -12.72
C LEU A 257 16.85 9.41 -13.73
N MET A 258 15.77 10.19 -13.67
CA MET A 258 15.54 11.34 -14.54
C MET A 258 16.57 12.44 -14.34
N VAL A 259 17.04 12.66 -13.11
CA VAL A 259 18.04 13.71 -12.82
C VAL A 259 19.36 13.41 -13.53
N ASP A 260 19.77 12.12 -13.53
CA ASP A 260 21.05 11.68 -14.12
C ASP A 260 20.96 11.37 -15.63
N GLN A 261 19.76 11.39 -16.21
CA GLN A 261 19.59 11.06 -17.63
C GLN A 261 20.24 12.11 -18.52
N LYS A 262 21.30 11.70 -19.23
CA LYS A 262 22.00 12.53 -20.23
C LYS A 262 21.48 12.28 -21.65
N LYS A 263 20.97 11.08 -21.93
CA LYS A 263 20.40 10.73 -23.24
C LYS A 263 18.96 11.20 -23.32
N LEU A 264 18.61 11.82 -24.42
CA LEU A 264 17.26 12.27 -24.71
C LEU A 264 16.51 11.25 -25.54
N VAL A 265 15.23 11.10 -25.30
CA VAL A 265 14.30 10.32 -26.12
C VAL A 265 13.84 11.22 -27.26
N SER A 266 14.01 10.76 -28.51
CA SER A 266 13.42 11.35 -29.70
C SER A 266 12.88 10.26 -30.60
N GLY A 267 12.03 10.63 -31.55
CA GLY A 267 11.42 9.68 -32.46
C GLY A 267 10.12 10.18 -33.08
N THR A 268 9.32 9.25 -33.54
CA THR A 268 8.01 9.52 -34.14
C THR A 268 6.97 8.64 -33.45
N TYR A 269 5.85 9.22 -33.04
CA TYR A 269 4.68 8.44 -32.67
C TYR A 269 3.59 8.56 -33.73
N SER A 270 2.84 7.49 -33.92
CA SER A 270 1.68 7.48 -34.81
C SER A 270 0.46 6.90 -34.12
N VAL A 271 -0.70 7.47 -34.41
CA VAL A 271 -2.00 7.07 -33.86
C VAL A 271 -3.02 7.13 -34.98
N GLY A 272 -3.69 6.01 -35.28
CA GLY A 272 -4.74 5.96 -36.31
C GLY A 272 -4.28 6.38 -37.72
N GLY A 273 -2.97 6.24 -38.02
CA GLY A 273 -2.38 6.64 -39.30
C GLY A 273 -1.80 8.05 -39.33
N GLU A 274 -2.05 8.88 -38.33
CA GLU A 274 -1.42 10.19 -38.18
C GLU A 274 -0.11 10.04 -37.41
N SER A 275 0.94 10.75 -37.85
CA SER A 275 2.27 10.70 -37.24
C SER A 275 2.73 12.08 -36.79
N ALA A 276 3.41 12.14 -35.65
CA ALA A 276 4.02 13.36 -35.14
C ALA A 276 5.42 13.10 -34.59
N ALA A 277 6.32 14.04 -34.81
CA ALA A 277 7.66 13.99 -34.26
C ALA A 277 7.67 14.24 -32.76
N VAL A 278 8.54 13.54 -32.06
CA VAL A 278 8.84 13.75 -30.64
C VAL A 278 10.16 14.49 -30.53
N ALA A 279 10.11 15.74 -30.12
CA ALA A 279 11.32 16.53 -29.87
C ALA A 279 12.17 15.86 -28.75
N PRO A 280 13.49 15.98 -28.84
CA PRO A 280 14.39 15.40 -27.84
C PRO A 280 14.03 15.85 -26.40
N ALA A 281 13.71 14.89 -25.53
CA ALA A 281 13.34 15.12 -24.16
C ALA A 281 13.85 13.98 -23.24
N LYS A 282 13.99 14.25 -21.95
CA LYS A 282 14.37 13.19 -20.99
C LYS A 282 13.32 12.09 -20.89
N ILE A 283 12.06 12.47 -21.00
CA ILE A 283 10.90 11.59 -21.02
C ILE A 283 9.92 12.10 -22.06
N PHE A 284 9.22 11.19 -22.69
CA PHE A 284 8.06 11.46 -23.51
C PHE A 284 6.85 10.73 -22.95
N GLY A 285 5.77 11.45 -22.66
CA GLY A 285 4.50 10.90 -22.21
C GLY A 285 3.34 11.48 -23.01
N ARG A 286 2.34 10.65 -23.33
CA ARG A 286 1.09 11.04 -23.97
C ARG A 286 -0.07 10.25 -23.39
N SER A 287 -1.19 10.93 -23.21
CA SER A 287 -2.46 10.31 -22.81
C SER A 287 -3.40 10.34 -23.99
N PHE A 288 -4.09 9.24 -24.23
CA PHE A 288 -5.08 9.08 -25.28
C PHE A 288 -6.40 8.60 -24.67
N ASP A 289 -7.52 8.99 -25.23
CA ASP A 289 -8.79 8.34 -24.93
C ASP A 289 -8.84 6.91 -25.50
N TYR A 290 -9.80 6.13 -25.05
CA TYR A 290 -9.92 4.73 -25.46
C TYR A 290 -10.18 4.58 -26.97
N ALA A 291 -10.99 5.46 -27.56
CA ALA A 291 -11.33 5.42 -28.97
C ALA A 291 -10.10 5.68 -29.86
N THR A 292 -9.24 6.59 -29.43
CA THR A 292 -7.95 6.88 -30.08
C THR A 292 -6.98 5.75 -29.89
N LEU A 293 -6.86 5.20 -28.66
CA LEU A 293 -5.99 4.08 -28.35
C LEU A 293 -6.37 2.81 -29.12
N ALA A 294 -7.66 2.57 -29.31
CA ALA A 294 -8.17 1.43 -30.07
C ALA A 294 -7.76 1.44 -31.55
N LYS A 295 -7.37 2.60 -32.12
CA LYS A 295 -6.81 2.72 -33.47
C LYS A 295 -5.35 2.28 -33.55
N GLY A 296 -4.75 1.94 -32.43
CA GLY A 296 -3.34 1.55 -32.30
C GLY A 296 -2.41 2.74 -32.18
N VAL A 297 -1.45 2.61 -31.26
CA VAL A 297 -0.38 3.58 -31.02
C VAL A 297 0.94 2.90 -31.31
N ARG A 298 1.79 3.53 -32.11
CA ARG A 298 3.15 3.07 -32.39
C ARG A 298 4.13 4.19 -32.06
N PHE A 299 5.20 3.84 -31.37
CA PHE A 299 6.35 4.71 -31.19
C PHE A 299 7.56 4.12 -31.89
N THR A 300 8.20 4.93 -32.72
CA THR A 300 9.44 4.58 -33.44
C THR A 300 10.57 5.48 -32.92
N PRO A 301 11.49 4.96 -32.09
CA PRO A 301 12.58 5.77 -31.56
C PRO A 301 13.61 6.13 -32.64
N GLU A 302 14.25 7.29 -32.47
CA GLU A 302 15.46 7.67 -33.17
C GLU A 302 16.68 7.34 -32.29
N GLY A 303 17.72 6.74 -32.90
CA GLY A 303 18.95 6.37 -32.20
C GLY A 303 18.89 4.96 -31.60
N GLN A 304 19.95 4.61 -30.89
CA GLN A 304 20.07 3.29 -30.27
C GLN A 304 19.85 3.38 -28.76
N PRO A 305 18.70 2.86 -28.25
CA PRO A 305 18.40 2.79 -26.82
C PRO A 305 19.19 1.65 -26.13
N PRO A 306 18.99 1.49 -24.80
CA PRO A 306 17.74 0.97 -24.30
C PRO A 306 16.72 2.05 -23.97
N LEU A 307 15.47 1.87 -24.42
CA LEU A 307 14.30 2.65 -24.05
C LEU A 307 13.41 1.83 -23.13
N PHE A 308 12.98 2.45 -22.05
CA PHE A 308 11.91 1.91 -21.23
C PHE A 308 10.59 2.51 -21.70
N VAL A 309 9.64 1.66 -22.04
CA VAL A 309 8.29 2.06 -22.45
C VAL A 309 7.30 1.51 -21.44
N SER A 310 6.43 2.37 -20.95
CA SER A 310 5.30 1.97 -20.12
C SER A 310 3.99 2.37 -20.81
N LEU A 311 3.05 1.45 -20.88
CA LEU A 311 1.68 1.71 -21.32
C LEU A 311 0.75 1.41 -20.16
N GLU A 312 0.04 2.43 -19.70
CA GLU A 312 -0.99 2.29 -18.67
C GLU A 312 -2.37 2.49 -19.29
N ILE A 313 -3.27 1.56 -19.05
CA ILE A 313 -4.68 1.65 -19.45
C ILE A 313 -5.52 1.68 -18.18
N ALA A 314 -6.19 2.80 -17.93
CA ALA A 314 -7.10 2.97 -16.81
C ALA A 314 -8.54 3.11 -17.31
N GLY A 315 -9.48 2.44 -16.66
CA GLY A 315 -10.89 2.50 -17.00
C GLY A 315 -11.77 1.72 -16.03
N ILE A 316 -13.07 1.86 -16.18
CA ILE A 316 -14.05 1.09 -15.42
C ILE A 316 -14.36 -0.18 -16.22
N PRO A 317 -14.09 -1.38 -15.69
CA PRO A 317 -14.44 -2.63 -16.37
C PRO A 317 -15.94 -2.71 -16.61
N ARG A 318 -16.35 -3.25 -17.78
CA ARG A 318 -17.77 -3.46 -18.10
C ARG A 318 -18.39 -4.64 -17.37
N ALA A 319 -17.57 -5.56 -16.89
CA ALA A 319 -17.96 -6.73 -16.13
C ALA A 319 -17.29 -6.74 -14.76
N ALA A 320 -17.97 -7.28 -13.76
CA ALA A 320 -17.37 -7.54 -12.47
C ALA A 320 -16.19 -8.52 -12.60
N PRO A 321 -15.21 -8.48 -11.66
CA PRO A 321 -14.12 -9.44 -11.64
C PRO A 321 -14.66 -10.89 -11.63
N ALA A 322 -14.02 -11.77 -12.38
CA ALA A 322 -14.39 -13.18 -12.41
C ALA A 322 -14.10 -13.85 -11.05
N PHE A 323 -14.93 -14.84 -10.70
CA PHE A 323 -14.72 -15.67 -9.52
C PHE A 323 -13.31 -16.27 -9.52
N ASP A 324 -12.60 -16.10 -8.40
CA ASP A 324 -11.26 -16.66 -8.17
C ASP A 324 -11.08 -17.04 -6.71
N ASN A 325 -10.92 -18.33 -6.43
CA ASN A 325 -10.69 -18.88 -5.09
C ASN A 325 -9.40 -19.70 -4.98
N ARG A 326 -8.46 -19.50 -5.90
CA ARG A 326 -7.23 -20.30 -5.93
C ARG A 326 -6.32 -20.06 -4.73
N GLN A 327 -6.25 -18.81 -4.25
CA GLN A 327 -5.43 -18.42 -3.11
C GLN A 327 -6.26 -18.13 -1.86
N ILE A 328 -7.43 -17.51 -2.04
CA ILE A 328 -8.34 -17.14 -0.97
C ILE A 328 -9.75 -17.57 -1.35
N GLY A 329 -10.34 -18.44 -0.56
CA GLY A 329 -11.75 -18.81 -0.66
C GLY A 329 -12.64 -17.79 0.03
N ILE A 330 -13.68 -17.32 -0.64
CA ILE A 330 -14.66 -16.37 -0.08
C ILE A 330 -16.05 -16.91 -0.34
N GLU A 331 -16.83 -17.05 0.74
CA GLU A 331 -18.24 -17.40 0.69
C GLU A 331 -19.08 -16.36 1.40
N ARG A 332 -20.01 -15.71 0.70
CA ARG A 332 -20.99 -14.79 1.27
C ARG A 332 -22.37 -15.43 1.30
N ARG A 333 -23.04 -15.33 2.44
CA ARG A 333 -24.44 -15.75 2.63
C ARG A 333 -25.23 -14.65 3.33
N TYR A 334 -26.53 -14.67 3.09
CA TYR A 334 -27.49 -13.76 3.71
C TYR A 334 -28.39 -14.52 4.65
N TYR A 335 -28.77 -13.89 5.74
CA TYR A 335 -29.66 -14.45 6.75
C TYR A 335 -30.70 -13.40 7.13
N THR A 336 -31.91 -13.87 7.44
CA THR A 336 -32.93 -13.04 8.07
C THR A 336 -32.51 -12.69 9.50
N THR A 337 -33.15 -11.70 10.09
CA THR A 337 -32.82 -11.21 11.44
C THR A 337 -33.08 -12.24 12.54
N ASP A 338 -33.82 -13.31 12.25
CA ASP A 338 -34.01 -14.48 13.14
C ASP A 338 -32.98 -15.61 12.90
N GLY A 339 -31.93 -15.36 12.14
CA GLY A 339 -30.80 -16.26 11.91
C GLY A 339 -31.02 -17.34 10.84
N LYS A 340 -32.13 -17.31 10.09
CA LYS A 340 -32.38 -18.28 9.01
C LYS A 340 -31.75 -17.84 7.71
N GLU A 341 -31.14 -18.79 6.98
CA GLU A 341 -30.51 -18.50 5.69
C GLU A 341 -31.56 -17.97 4.69
N TRP A 342 -31.29 -16.79 4.12
CA TRP A 342 -32.05 -16.19 3.05
C TRP A 342 -31.41 -16.54 1.70
N LYS A 343 -32.11 -17.32 0.88
CA LYS A 343 -31.58 -17.87 -0.39
C LYS A 343 -31.93 -17.05 -1.63
N GLY A 344 -32.53 -15.87 -1.45
CA GLY A 344 -32.99 -15.01 -2.53
C GLY A 344 -34.49 -14.77 -2.46
N GLY A 345 -34.98 -13.91 -3.34
CA GLY A 345 -36.36 -13.44 -3.37
C GLY A 345 -36.45 -11.92 -3.26
N SER A 346 -37.67 -11.43 -3.04
CA SER A 346 -37.91 -9.99 -2.82
C SER A 346 -37.81 -9.64 -1.35
N LEU A 347 -37.19 -8.52 -1.07
CA LEU A 347 -37.19 -7.84 0.22
C LEU A 347 -38.16 -6.68 0.18
N LYS A 348 -38.92 -6.46 1.24
CA LYS A 348 -39.68 -5.24 1.39
C LYS A 348 -38.76 -4.11 1.83
N GLU A 349 -39.04 -2.90 1.38
CA GLU A 349 -38.38 -1.70 1.90
C GLU A 349 -38.51 -1.67 3.42
N GLY A 350 -37.38 -1.43 4.10
CA GLY A 350 -37.24 -1.50 5.57
C GLY A 350 -36.82 -2.86 6.11
N GLU A 351 -36.90 -3.96 5.36
CA GLU A 351 -36.40 -5.26 5.82
C GLU A 351 -34.88 -5.29 5.89
N ALA A 352 -34.34 -5.97 6.91
CA ALA A 352 -32.91 -6.11 7.13
C ALA A 352 -32.44 -7.55 6.92
N LEU A 353 -31.22 -7.71 6.47
CA LEU A 353 -30.52 -8.98 6.37
C LEU A 353 -29.18 -8.92 7.10
N ILE A 354 -28.82 -10.02 7.71
CA ILE A 354 -27.47 -10.27 8.23
C ILE A 354 -26.64 -10.86 7.09
N VAL A 355 -25.50 -10.26 6.82
CA VAL A 355 -24.52 -10.77 5.86
C VAL A 355 -23.41 -11.48 6.64
N ARG A 356 -23.19 -12.76 6.32
CA ARG A 356 -22.06 -13.51 6.81
C ARG A 356 -21.09 -13.77 5.66
N VAL A 357 -19.83 -13.39 5.83
CA VAL A 357 -18.76 -13.73 4.90
C VAL A 357 -17.75 -14.63 5.60
N SER A 358 -17.44 -15.77 4.99
CA SER A 358 -16.42 -16.71 5.43
C SER A 358 -15.23 -16.61 4.48
N ILE A 359 -14.04 -16.38 5.02
CA ILE A 359 -12.81 -16.18 4.26
C ILE A 359 -11.79 -17.19 4.73
N THR A 360 -11.21 -17.96 3.79
CA THR A 360 -10.17 -18.95 4.08
C THR A 360 -8.97 -18.71 3.17
N ALA A 361 -7.80 -18.49 3.74
CA ALA A 361 -6.57 -18.26 3.00
C ALA A 361 -5.64 -19.50 3.02
N ASN A 362 -4.91 -19.73 1.92
CA ASN A 362 -3.95 -20.84 1.81
C ASN A 362 -2.63 -20.55 2.52
N GLU A 363 -2.39 -19.29 2.91
CA GLU A 363 -1.25 -18.85 3.71
C GLU A 363 -1.67 -17.80 4.73
N THR A 364 -0.83 -17.58 5.75
CA THR A 364 -1.09 -16.54 6.73
C THR A 364 -0.88 -15.16 6.12
N MET A 365 -1.88 -14.29 6.25
CA MET A 365 -1.91 -12.92 5.76
C MET A 365 -2.17 -11.98 6.93
N PRO A 366 -1.13 -11.31 7.43
CA PRO A 366 -1.29 -10.39 8.57
C PRO A 366 -2.12 -9.16 8.23
N ASP A 367 -2.11 -8.73 6.98
CA ASP A 367 -2.68 -7.46 6.52
C ASP A 367 -3.60 -7.68 5.31
N ALA A 368 -4.63 -8.52 5.49
CA ALA A 368 -5.66 -8.74 4.49
C ALA A 368 -6.69 -7.60 4.52
N LEU A 369 -7.14 -7.18 3.34
CA LEU A 369 -8.21 -6.22 3.16
C LEU A 369 -9.40 -6.91 2.50
N PHE A 370 -10.48 -7.03 3.23
CA PHE A 370 -11.78 -7.48 2.75
C PHE A 370 -12.62 -6.28 2.31
N THR A 371 -13.23 -6.37 1.14
CA THR A 371 -14.15 -5.36 0.62
C THR A 371 -15.39 -6.02 0.05
N ASP A 372 -16.55 -5.62 0.50
CA ASP A 372 -17.83 -6.05 -0.03
C ASP A 372 -18.67 -4.85 -0.48
N LEU A 373 -18.83 -4.71 -1.80
CA LEU A 373 -19.68 -3.68 -2.38
C LEU A 373 -21.14 -4.07 -2.23
N LEU A 374 -21.98 -3.12 -1.80
CA LEU A 374 -23.40 -3.35 -1.61
C LEU A 374 -24.16 -3.27 -2.94
N PRO A 375 -25.23 -4.09 -3.13
CA PRO A 375 -26.25 -3.79 -4.13
C PRO A 375 -26.86 -2.40 -3.86
N ALA A 376 -27.07 -1.58 -4.90
CA ALA A 376 -27.45 -0.18 -4.73
C ALA A 376 -28.79 0.08 -4.02
N GLY A 377 -29.63 -0.95 -3.86
CA GLY A 377 -30.89 -0.86 -3.07
C GLY A 377 -30.73 -1.20 -1.60
N LEU A 378 -29.53 -1.50 -1.14
CA LEU A 378 -29.23 -1.83 0.25
C LEU A 378 -28.28 -0.79 0.86
N GLU A 379 -28.50 -0.47 2.12
CA GLU A 379 -27.59 0.33 2.94
C GLU A 379 -27.06 -0.49 4.12
N ILE A 380 -25.83 -0.19 4.53
CA ILE A 380 -25.21 -0.87 5.66
C ILE A 380 -25.66 -0.23 6.97
N GLU A 381 -25.98 -1.09 7.94
CA GLU A 381 -26.21 -0.65 9.32
C GLU A 381 -25.00 -1.03 10.18
N ASN A 382 -24.52 -0.06 10.95
CA ASN A 382 -23.42 -0.30 11.88
C ASN A 382 -24.00 -0.82 13.20
N PHE A 383 -23.69 -2.07 13.56
CA PHE A 383 -24.06 -2.65 14.85
C PHE A 383 -23.64 -1.82 16.08
N ASN A 384 -22.59 -1.01 15.94
CA ASN A 384 -22.04 -0.22 17.04
C ASN A 384 -22.81 1.08 17.30
N LEU A 385 -23.68 1.50 16.36
CA LEU A 385 -24.44 2.76 16.45
C LEU A 385 -25.89 2.55 16.88
N GLY A 386 -26.40 1.32 16.82
CA GLY A 386 -27.76 0.96 17.21
C GLY A 386 -27.85 0.35 18.61
N ASP A 387 -29.05 -0.02 19.03
CA ASP A 387 -29.25 -0.80 20.26
C ASP A 387 -28.69 -2.23 20.06
N ALA A 388 -27.41 -2.42 20.40
CA ALA A 388 -26.71 -3.70 20.26
C ALA A 388 -27.45 -4.86 20.96
N LYS A 389 -28.32 -4.55 21.95
CA LYS A 389 -29.17 -5.54 22.65
C LYS A 389 -30.14 -6.23 21.71
N GLN A 390 -30.60 -5.56 20.65
CA GLN A 390 -31.50 -6.15 19.66
C GLN A 390 -30.89 -7.35 18.94
N TRP A 391 -29.57 -7.43 18.87
CA TRP A 391 -28.82 -8.45 18.10
C TRP A 391 -28.09 -9.46 19.00
N ALA A 392 -28.16 -9.28 20.34
CA ALA A 392 -27.35 -10.06 21.30
C ALA A 392 -27.65 -11.56 21.27
N ASP A 393 -28.89 -11.95 20.92
CA ASP A 393 -29.31 -13.36 20.92
C ASP A 393 -29.34 -13.99 19.53
N VAL A 394 -28.91 -13.25 18.49
CA VAL A 394 -28.95 -13.75 17.12
C VAL A 394 -27.72 -14.61 16.83
N VAL A 395 -27.97 -15.88 16.52
CA VAL A 395 -26.94 -16.87 16.22
C VAL A 395 -27.01 -17.25 14.74
N VAL A 396 -25.87 -17.13 14.03
CA VAL A 396 -25.70 -17.55 12.65
C VAL A 396 -24.54 -18.54 12.58
N ASP A 397 -24.77 -19.73 12.04
CA ASP A 397 -23.77 -20.81 11.98
C ASP A 397 -23.13 -21.16 13.35
N GLY A 398 -23.90 -21.06 14.43
CA GLY A 398 -23.44 -21.34 15.79
C GLY A 398 -22.59 -20.23 16.43
N ILE A 399 -22.54 -19.05 15.81
CA ILE A 399 -21.80 -17.87 16.29
C ILE A 399 -22.81 -16.76 16.58
N GLU A 400 -22.72 -16.17 17.76
CA GLU A 400 -23.44 -14.94 18.07
C GLU A 400 -22.85 -13.81 17.21
N ILE A 401 -23.70 -13.14 16.43
CA ILE A 401 -23.22 -12.14 15.45
C ILE A 401 -22.57 -10.91 16.11
N THR A 402 -22.79 -10.71 17.39
CA THR A 402 -22.17 -9.67 18.22
C THR A 402 -20.83 -10.10 18.81
N ASP A 403 -20.54 -11.40 18.90
CA ASP A 403 -19.25 -11.93 19.35
C ASP A 403 -18.26 -11.98 18.18
N ARG A 404 -17.67 -10.85 17.89
CA ARG A 404 -16.72 -10.69 16.78
C ARG A 404 -15.34 -11.27 17.07
N SER A 405 -14.95 -11.33 18.34
CA SER A 405 -13.63 -11.76 18.77
C SER A 405 -13.38 -13.26 18.54
N SER A 406 -14.43 -14.06 18.53
CA SER A 406 -14.34 -15.52 18.29
C SER A 406 -14.35 -15.89 16.81
N SER A 407 -14.70 -14.97 15.92
CA SER A 407 -14.98 -15.30 14.51
C SER A 407 -13.91 -14.81 13.52
N ALA A 408 -13.22 -13.71 13.81
CA ALA A 408 -12.17 -13.14 12.97
C ALA A 408 -11.29 -12.17 13.77
N ASP A 409 -9.98 -12.14 13.46
CA ASP A 409 -9.05 -11.12 13.99
C ASP A 409 -9.17 -9.85 13.13
N ILE A 410 -10.14 -9.00 13.46
CA ILE A 410 -10.45 -7.76 12.75
C ILE A 410 -9.67 -6.61 13.40
N LYS A 411 -8.77 -6.01 12.62
CA LYS A 411 -7.95 -4.88 13.05
C LYS A 411 -8.65 -3.54 12.89
N HIS A 412 -9.51 -3.43 11.87
CA HIS A 412 -10.25 -2.21 11.55
C HIS A 412 -11.46 -2.51 10.68
N GLU A 413 -12.55 -1.75 10.87
CA GLU A 413 -13.77 -1.84 10.06
C GLU A 413 -14.21 -0.46 9.60
N GLU A 414 -14.74 -0.39 8.38
CA GLU A 414 -15.40 0.79 7.84
C GLU A 414 -16.78 0.42 7.29
N TYR A 415 -17.78 1.15 7.72
CA TYR A 415 -19.15 1.08 7.26
C TYR A 415 -19.42 2.30 6.38
N ARG A 416 -19.50 2.10 5.07
CA ARG A 416 -19.71 3.17 4.09
C ARG A 416 -21.03 2.96 3.37
N ASP A 417 -21.60 4.02 2.79
CA ASP A 417 -22.91 3.96 2.12
C ASP A 417 -22.94 2.90 1.00
N ASP A 418 -21.81 2.62 0.35
CA ASP A 418 -21.71 1.73 -0.80
C ASP A 418 -20.97 0.42 -0.51
N ARG A 419 -20.37 0.24 0.67
CA ARG A 419 -19.53 -0.94 0.97
C ARG A 419 -19.24 -1.16 2.44
N TYR A 420 -19.01 -2.42 2.77
CA TYR A 420 -18.33 -2.81 4.00
C TYR A 420 -16.85 -3.09 3.71
N VAL A 421 -15.97 -2.69 4.62
CA VAL A 421 -14.54 -2.94 4.54
C VAL A 421 -14.02 -3.42 5.88
N ALA A 422 -13.18 -4.45 5.87
CA ALA A 422 -12.47 -4.90 7.07
C ALA A 422 -11.00 -5.16 6.77
N ALA A 423 -10.12 -4.58 7.58
CA ALA A 423 -8.72 -4.98 7.67
C ALA A 423 -8.61 -6.09 8.72
N LEU A 424 -8.08 -7.24 8.34
CA LEU A 424 -8.07 -8.42 9.21
C LEU A 424 -6.81 -9.25 9.01
N LYS A 425 -6.49 -10.06 10.02
CA LYS A 425 -5.50 -11.11 9.91
C LYS A 425 -6.20 -12.39 9.48
N LEU A 426 -5.62 -13.09 8.52
CA LEU A 426 -6.04 -14.43 8.12
C LEU A 426 -4.95 -15.43 8.50
N ASP A 427 -5.31 -16.43 9.27
CA ASP A 427 -4.42 -17.54 9.56
C ASP A 427 -4.64 -18.68 8.53
N ARG A 428 -3.54 -19.30 8.12
CA ARG A 428 -3.55 -20.35 7.12
C ARG A 428 -4.56 -21.47 7.45
N GLY A 429 -5.48 -21.73 6.53
CA GLY A 429 -6.46 -22.80 6.61
C GLY A 429 -7.57 -22.59 7.64
N GLN A 430 -7.57 -21.47 8.38
CA GLN A 430 -8.65 -21.12 9.29
C GLN A 430 -9.67 -20.23 8.58
N ALA A 431 -10.95 -20.44 8.86
CA ALA A 431 -12.02 -19.61 8.34
C ALA A 431 -12.25 -18.40 9.24
N ALA A 432 -11.93 -17.20 8.74
CA ALA A 432 -12.37 -15.96 9.36
C ALA A 432 -13.81 -15.68 8.95
N LYS A 433 -14.70 -15.42 9.92
CA LYS A 433 -16.10 -15.10 9.67
C LYS A 433 -16.40 -13.67 10.07
N VAL A 434 -16.90 -12.90 9.12
CA VAL A 434 -17.25 -11.49 9.29
C VAL A 434 -18.75 -11.34 9.15
N PHE A 435 -19.35 -10.53 10.02
CA PHE A 435 -20.78 -10.24 10.05
C PHE A 435 -21.03 -8.76 9.97
N TYR A 436 -22.03 -8.36 9.18
CA TYR A 436 -22.57 -7.00 9.14
C TYR A 436 -24.03 -7.02 8.72
N LEU A 437 -24.75 -5.93 8.97
CA LEU A 437 -26.16 -5.79 8.69
C LEU A 437 -26.39 -4.89 7.49
N VAL A 438 -27.35 -5.26 6.65
CA VAL A 438 -27.83 -4.41 5.54
C VAL A 438 -29.34 -4.27 5.61
N ARG A 439 -29.85 -3.11 5.18
CA ARG A 439 -31.28 -2.81 5.11
C ARG A 439 -31.69 -2.47 3.68
N ALA A 440 -32.81 -2.98 3.25
CA ALA A 440 -33.44 -2.63 2.00
C ALA A 440 -34.05 -1.21 2.08
N VAL A 441 -33.60 -0.30 1.21
CA VAL A 441 -33.96 1.12 1.29
C VAL A 441 -34.57 1.67 0.03
N THR A 442 -34.30 1.09 -1.14
CA THR A 442 -34.79 1.63 -2.41
C THR A 442 -35.40 0.51 -3.24
N PRO A 443 -36.68 0.63 -3.66
CA PRO A 443 -37.33 -0.34 -4.52
C PRO A 443 -36.64 -0.44 -5.89
N GLY A 444 -36.45 -1.67 -6.39
CA GLY A 444 -35.78 -1.96 -7.65
C GLY A 444 -35.11 -3.32 -7.67
N THR A 445 -34.52 -3.70 -8.81
CA THR A 445 -33.72 -4.91 -8.96
C THR A 445 -32.26 -4.54 -9.20
N TYR A 446 -31.39 -5.03 -8.34
CA TYR A 446 -29.99 -4.62 -8.29
C TYR A 446 -29.06 -5.80 -8.48
N ALA A 447 -28.00 -5.62 -9.26
CA ALA A 447 -26.92 -6.59 -9.36
C ALA A 447 -26.18 -6.68 -8.02
N VAL A 448 -25.78 -7.89 -7.64
CA VAL A 448 -24.99 -8.14 -6.43
C VAL A 448 -23.53 -8.25 -6.80
N PRO A 449 -22.68 -7.28 -6.42
CA PRO A 449 -21.25 -7.34 -6.69
C PRO A 449 -20.58 -8.53 -5.97
N PRO A 450 -19.49 -9.11 -6.52
CA PRO A 450 -18.74 -10.13 -5.82
C PRO A 450 -17.93 -9.52 -4.66
N PRO A 451 -17.80 -10.21 -3.51
CA PRO A 451 -16.92 -9.81 -2.44
C PRO A 451 -15.45 -10.07 -2.83
N LEU A 452 -14.55 -9.25 -2.32
CA LEU A 452 -13.13 -9.24 -2.66
C LEU A 452 -12.27 -9.30 -1.39
N VAL A 453 -11.19 -10.07 -1.43
CA VAL A 453 -10.12 -10.02 -0.42
C VAL A 453 -8.78 -9.93 -1.13
N GLU A 454 -7.88 -9.12 -0.61
CA GLU A 454 -6.51 -9.02 -1.10
C GLU A 454 -5.52 -8.83 0.06
N ASP A 455 -4.27 -9.26 -0.11
CA ASP A 455 -3.19 -8.85 0.78
C ASP A 455 -2.73 -7.44 0.38
N MET A 456 -2.77 -6.50 1.33
CA MET A 456 -2.49 -5.08 1.05
C MET A 456 -1.08 -4.83 0.51
N TYR A 457 -0.12 -5.70 0.82
CA TYR A 457 1.28 -5.55 0.43
C TYR A 457 1.76 -6.58 -0.58
N ARG A 458 0.93 -7.59 -0.85
CA ARG A 458 1.10 -8.60 -1.90
C ARG A 458 -0.20 -8.71 -2.71
N PRO A 459 -0.60 -7.66 -3.45
CA PRO A 459 -1.93 -7.57 -4.08
C PRO A 459 -2.17 -8.58 -5.21
N ASP A 460 -1.17 -9.34 -5.60
CA ASP A 460 -1.27 -10.54 -6.42
C ASP A 460 -1.89 -11.73 -5.64
N ILE A 461 -1.85 -11.70 -4.30
CA ILE A 461 -2.55 -12.66 -3.43
C ILE A 461 -3.94 -12.11 -3.14
N ARG A 462 -4.94 -12.66 -3.85
CA ARG A 462 -6.31 -12.19 -3.75
C ARG A 462 -7.33 -13.29 -4.01
N GLY A 463 -8.56 -13.03 -3.63
CA GLY A 463 -9.72 -13.85 -3.93
C GLY A 463 -10.91 -13.01 -4.35
N VAL A 464 -11.74 -13.60 -5.21
CA VAL A 464 -13.00 -13.01 -5.67
C VAL A 464 -14.10 -14.03 -5.40
N GLY A 465 -15.04 -13.68 -4.53
CA GLY A 465 -16.18 -14.53 -4.22
C GLY A 465 -17.22 -14.56 -5.36
N LYS A 466 -18.26 -15.35 -5.17
CA LYS A 466 -19.39 -15.42 -6.11
C LYS A 466 -20.41 -14.32 -5.80
N SER A 467 -21.01 -13.75 -6.85
CA SER A 467 -22.23 -12.94 -6.75
C SER A 467 -23.43 -13.87 -6.51
N THR A 468 -23.72 -14.17 -5.25
CA THR A 468 -24.84 -15.04 -4.87
C THR A 468 -25.71 -14.36 -3.82
N PRO A 469 -27.02 -14.14 -4.08
CA PRO A 469 -27.69 -14.31 -5.38
C PRO A 469 -27.13 -13.33 -6.44
N ALA A 470 -27.42 -13.56 -7.71
CA ALA A 470 -26.95 -12.66 -8.79
C ALA A 470 -27.59 -11.27 -8.72
N THR A 471 -28.84 -11.23 -8.27
CA THR A 471 -29.61 -9.99 -8.08
C THR A 471 -30.39 -10.03 -6.77
N ILE A 472 -30.67 -8.85 -6.23
CA ILE A 472 -31.61 -8.63 -5.11
C ILE A 472 -32.69 -7.69 -5.59
N THR A 473 -33.96 -8.03 -5.32
CA THR A 473 -35.12 -7.20 -5.62
C THR A 473 -35.70 -6.62 -4.35
N VAL A 474 -35.83 -5.32 -4.30
CA VAL A 474 -36.54 -4.59 -3.23
C VAL A 474 -37.89 -4.16 -3.75
N VAL A 475 -38.95 -4.42 -3.01
CA VAL A 475 -40.33 -4.05 -3.33
C VAL A 475 -40.86 -3.05 -2.31
N GLN A 476 -41.85 -2.28 -2.72
CA GLN A 476 -42.56 -1.39 -1.77
C GLN A 476 -43.22 -2.22 -0.63
N PRO A 477 -43.40 -1.65 0.56
CA PRO A 477 -43.96 -2.33 1.72
C PRO A 477 -45.29 -2.99 1.49
#